data_99789abf6415a6342db3ea1c4a1edeba
#
_entry.id   99789abf6415a6342db3ea1c4a1edeba
#
_cell.length_a   1.000
_cell.length_b   1.000
_cell.length_c   1.000
_cell.angle_alpha   90.00
_cell.angle_beta   90.00
_cell.angle_gamma   90.00
#
_symmetry.space_group_name_H-M   'P 1'
#
loop_
_entity.id
_entity.type
_entity.pdbx_description
1 polymer ?
#
loop_
_entity_poly.entity_id
_entity_poly.type
_entity_poly.pdbx_seq_one_letter_code
_entity_poly.pdbx_strand_id
1 'polypeptide(L)'
;MFVVELYRSLNRLQPRRLALYFRFKRFEQAWNRTFIRLLGKLMPAAPRESPDWASRPHRVLYLRYDKIGDMIISTSLIEAIAKSHPTITLDVLASPANAPVLEGNPHVSSVRVWDKARPSQYAHLWRELRRARYDAVVDCMILAPSTTTLLLMLASRARHRIGIGGRINDYALTLRVPPAPSATHHIDHSAVLATAFGVNPGEIDWRPKIYLSERELAHAEHGWAGTKTDVTDCRRRMLVNVSAGRPMRRWPDRRFVQLIRHVRSAAPDMNVLVISAPLESGRAVRIAADGGARYASTTNLRDALALVATADIVVTPDTSIGHAASAFARPAVILYERGNEVLWGGYGIPGRNVVSDDKTLATLPVEPVIAAVDALLEISSSNPIAAPCAPGQNMQSHPSLRFQ
;
A
#
# COMPACT_ATOMS: atom_id res chain seq x y z
N MET A 1 10.38 10.61 -13.47
CA MET A 1 11.54 11.53 -13.36
C MET A 1 11.16 12.84 -12.68
N PHE A 2 10.15 13.58 -13.14
CA PHE A 2 9.75 14.87 -12.54
C PHE A 2 9.34 14.79 -11.05
N VAL A 3 8.62 13.76 -10.64
CA VAL A 3 8.22 13.55 -9.23
C VAL A 3 9.41 13.16 -8.35
N VAL A 4 10.36 12.41 -8.88
CA VAL A 4 11.60 12.01 -8.18
C VAL A 4 12.57 13.18 -8.05
N GLU A 5 12.66 14.02 -9.07
CA GLU A 5 13.44 15.26 -9.02
C GLU A 5 12.80 16.31 -8.11
N LEU A 6 11.48 16.42 -8.14
CA LEU A 6 10.72 17.25 -7.21
C LEU A 6 10.93 16.76 -5.76
N TYR A 7 11.00 15.44 -5.56
CA TYR A 7 11.26 14.83 -4.25
C TYR A 7 12.69 15.07 -3.76
N ARG A 8 13.70 15.00 -4.66
CA ARG A 8 15.09 15.38 -4.35
C ARG A 8 15.21 16.86 -3.96
N SER A 9 14.44 17.72 -4.61
CA SER A 9 14.42 19.15 -4.29
C SER A 9 13.66 19.46 -3.01
N LEU A 10 12.61 18.71 -2.66
CA LEU A 10 11.80 18.91 -1.45
C LEU A 10 12.59 18.60 -0.16
N ASN A 11 13.49 17.61 -0.18
CA ASN A 11 14.32 17.28 0.99
C ASN A 11 15.40 18.34 1.34
N ARG A 12 15.62 19.33 0.47
CA ARG A 12 16.54 20.46 0.68
C ARG A 12 15.82 21.80 0.78
N LEU A 13 14.48 21.82 0.89
CA LEU A 13 13.71 23.04 0.78
C LEU A 13 13.65 23.83 2.09
N GLN A 14 14.01 25.10 1.98
CA GLN A 14 13.69 26.12 2.96
C GLN A 14 12.15 26.24 3.18
N PRO A 15 11.69 26.69 4.36
CA PRO A 15 10.25 26.78 4.72
C PRO A 15 9.36 27.46 3.67
N ARG A 16 9.90 28.44 2.92
CA ARG A 16 9.19 29.17 1.86
C ARG A 16 8.76 28.27 0.68
N ARG A 17 9.57 27.31 0.28
CA ARG A 17 9.24 26.39 -0.83
C ARG A 17 8.23 25.32 -0.41
N LEU A 18 8.25 24.92 0.84
CA LEU A 18 7.24 24.01 1.40
C LEU A 18 5.87 24.70 1.44
N ALA A 19 5.80 25.96 1.84
CA ALA A 19 4.57 26.75 1.79
C ALA A 19 4.03 26.90 0.36
N LEU A 20 4.91 27.12 -0.63
CA LEU A 20 4.52 27.19 -2.04
C LEU A 20 3.94 25.86 -2.55
N TYR A 21 4.55 24.74 -2.16
CA TYR A 21 4.02 23.39 -2.49
C TYR A 21 2.60 23.17 -1.93
N PHE A 22 2.35 23.53 -0.67
CA PHE A 22 1.00 23.40 -0.08
C PHE A 22 -0.02 24.34 -0.73
N ARG A 23 0.39 25.56 -1.11
CA ARG A 23 -0.47 26.49 -1.87
C ARG A 23 -0.82 25.90 -3.24
N PHE A 24 0.15 25.34 -3.96
CA PHE A 24 -0.07 24.69 -5.24
C PHE A 24 -1.02 23.47 -5.11
N LYS A 25 -0.82 22.63 -4.08
CA LYS A 25 -1.71 21.49 -3.81
C LYS A 25 -3.15 21.92 -3.48
N ARG A 26 -3.31 22.99 -2.73
CA ARG A 26 -4.65 23.56 -2.46
C ARG A 26 -5.30 24.10 -3.73
N PHE A 27 -4.54 24.75 -4.59
CA PHE A 27 -5.00 25.23 -5.87
C PHE A 27 -5.40 24.05 -6.79
N GLU A 28 -4.57 23.04 -6.91
CA GLU A 28 -4.87 21.81 -7.66
C GLU A 28 -6.18 21.16 -7.18
N GLN A 29 -6.37 21.04 -5.87
CA GLN A 29 -7.59 20.48 -5.29
C GLN A 29 -8.83 21.35 -5.58
N ALA A 30 -8.70 22.67 -5.46
CA ALA A 30 -9.78 23.61 -5.77
C ALA A 30 -10.15 23.55 -7.25
N TRP A 31 -9.16 23.51 -8.14
CA TRP A 31 -9.34 23.36 -9.57
C TRP A 31 -10.05 22.05 -9.92
N ASN A 32 -9.59 20.91 -9.36
CA ASN A 32 -10.23 19.61 -9.55
C ASN A 32 -11.71 19.65 -9.15
N ARG A 33 -12.01 20.21 -7.98
CA ARG A 33 -13.41 20.33 -7.50
C ARG A 33 -14.24 21.18 -8.43
N THR A 34 -13.72 22.32 -8.87
CA THR A 34 -14.43 23.25 -9.79
C THR A 34 -14.68 22.59 -11.13
N PHE A 35 -13.68 21.92 -11.71
CA PHE A 35 -13.79 21.22 -12.98
C PHE A 35 -14.81 20.08 -12.91
N ILE A 36 -14.78 19.25 -11.86
CA ILE A 36 -15.75 18.16 -11.67
C ILE A 36 -17.17 18.72 -11.56
N ARG A 37 -17.38 19.81 -10.81
CA ARG A 37 -18.70 20.45 -10.68
C ARG A 37 -19.18 21.04 -12.02
N LEU A 38 -18.30 21.68 -12.76
CA LEU A 38 -18.65 22.25 -14.06
C LEU A 38 -19.03 21.17 -15.06
N LEU A 39 -18.25 20.07 -15.10
CA LEU A 39 -18.56 18.93 -15.94
C LEU A 39 -19.92 18.31 -15.57
N GLY A 40 -20.26 18.24 -14.28
CA GLY A 40 -21.56 17.76 -13.80
C GLY A 40 -22.75 18.64 -14.20
N LYS A 41 -22.53 19.93 -14.43
CA LYS A 41 -23.57 20.82 -14.98
C LYS A 41 -23.80 20.60 -16.47
N LEU A 42 -22.79 20.12 -17.19
CA LEU A 42 -22.84 19.91 -18.63
C LEU A 42 -23.24 18.48 -19.02
N MET A 43 -23.08 17.51 -18.11
CA MET A 43 -23.39 16.12 -18.34
C MET A 43 -24.71 15.73 -17.67
N PRO A 44 -25.61 15.00 -18.37
CA PRO A 44 -26.75 14.40 -17.70
C PRO A 44 -26.29 13.40 -16.64
N ALA A 45 -27.08 13.28 -15.56
CA ALA A 45 -26.81 12.26 -14.57
C ALA A 45 -26.88 10.86 -15.21
N ALA A 46 -25.88 10.03 -14.90
CA ALA A 46 -25.87 8.66 -15.39
C ALA A 46 -27.12 7.89 -14.86
N PRO A 47 -27.78 7.11 -15.70
CA PRO A 47 -28.90 6.28 -15.26
C PRO A 47 -28.42 5.30 -14.19
N ARG A 48 -29.29 5.04 -13.19
CA ARG A 48 -28.97 4.04 -12.17
C ARG A 48 -29.24 2.66 -12.74
N GLU A 49 -28.23 1.82 -12.66
CA GLU A 49 -28.30 0.46 -13.18
C GLU A 49 -27.46 -0.49 -12.31
N SER A 50 -28.09 -1.58 -11.87
CA SER A 50 -27.41 -2.66 -11.16
C SER A 50 -27.03 -3.76 -12.15
N PRO A 51 -25.76 -4.19 -12.18
CA PRO A 51 -25.33 -5.30 -13.02
C PRO A 51 -25.96 -6.63 -12.54
N ASP A 52 -26.30 -7.49 -13.50
CA ASP A 52 -26.55 -8.90 -13.22
C ASP A 52 -25.23 -9.68 -13.46
N TRP A 53 -24.46 -9.84 -12.40
CA TRP A 53 -23.15 -10.48 -12.47
C TRP A 53 -23.21 -11.97 -12.83
N ALA A 54 -24.35 -12.63 -12.63
CA ALA A 54 -24.52 -14.05 -12.90
C ALA A 54 -24.87 -14.34 -14.37
N SER A 55 -25.37 -13.35 -15.11
CA SER A 55 -25.96 -13.55 -16.44
C SER A 55 -24.95 -13.97 -17.52
N ARG A 56 -23.71 -13.51 -17.43
CA ARG A 56 -22.65 -13.75 -18.41
C ARG A 56 -21.26 -13.38 -17.85
N PRO A 57 -20.16 -13.72 -18.54
CA PRO A 57 -18.84 -13.19 -18.20
C PRO A 57 -18.77 -11.66 -18.24
N HIS A 58 -18.15 -11.08 -17.20
CA HIS A 58 -17.97 -9.65 -17.06
C HIS A 58 -16.51 -9.28 -16.94
N ARG A 59 -16.11 -8.23 -17.66
CA ARG A 59 -14.78 -7.65 -17.55
C ARG A 59 -14.82 -6.37 -16.74
N VAL A 60 -14.13 -6.37 -15.60
CA VAL A 60 -14.13 -5.26 -14.63
C VAL A 60 -12.76 -4.59 -14.62
N LEU A 61 -12.74 -3.25 -14.68
CA LEU A 61 -11.53 -2.45 -14.50
C LEU A 61 -11.51 -1.84 -13.11
N TYR A 62 -10.47 -2.11 -12.35
CA TYR A 62 -10.22 -1.53 -11.03
C TYR A 62 -9.20 -0.39 -11.15
N LEU A 63 -9.55 0.82 -10.71
CA LEU A 63 -8.68 2.00 -10.82
C LEU A 63 -7.92 2.25 -9.51
N ARG A 64 -6.59 1.94 -9.49
CA ARG A 64 -5.71 2.17 -8.34
C ARG A 64 -4.28 2.48 -8.79
N TYR A 65 -4.05 3.67 -9.26
CA TYR A 65 -2.78 4.10 -9.85
C TYR A 65 -2.05 5.17 -9.01
N ASP A 66 -2.31 5.22 -7.71
CA ASP A 66 -1.75 6.20 -6.78
C ASP A 66 -0.50 5.66 -6.06
N LYS A 67 -0.59 5.35 -4.75
CA LYS A 67 0.56 4.97 -3.94
C LYS A 67 0.65 3.45 -3.75
N ILE A 68 1.84 2.99 -3.35
CA ILE A 68 2.10 1.58 -3.03
C ILE A 68 1.19 1.09 -1.88
N GLY A 69 1.13 1.85 -0.78
CA GLY A 69 0.30 1.49 0.38
C GLY A 69 -1.18 1.38 0.02
N ASP A 70 -1.69 2.32 -0.80
CA ASP A 70 -3.07 2.32 -1.27
C ASP A 70 -3.38 1.08 -2.13
N MET A 71 -2.43 0.58 -2.93
CA MET A 71 -2.58 -0.69 -3.65
C MET A 71 -2.60 -1.87 -2.70
N ILE A 72 -1.68 -1.93 -1.72
CA ILE A 72 -1.63 -3.03 -0.74
C ILE A 72 -2.97 -3.17 -0.04
N ILE A 73 -3.51 -2.10 0.53
CA ILE A 73 -4.80 -2.15 1.24
C ILE A 73 -6.00 -2.43 0.33
N SER A 74 -5.84 -2.30 -1.00
CA SER A 74 -6.87 -2.63 -1.98
C SER A 74 -6.91 -4.11 -2.36
N THR A 75 -5.90 -4.88 -2.01
CA THR A 75 -5.80 -6.29 -2.44
C THR A 75 -6.92 -7.17 -1.88
N SER A 76 -7.42 -6.88 -0.68
CA SER A 76 -8.58 -7.58 -0.11
C SER A 76 -9.88 -7.29 -0.89
N LEU A 77 -10.09 -6.05 -1.32
CA LEU A 77 -11.25 -5.72 -2.16
C LEU A 77 -11.13 -6.32 -3.57
N ILE A 78 -9.93 -6.34 -4.15
CA ILE A 78 -9.62 -7.01 -5.42
C ILE A 78 -10.00 -8.50 -5.31
N GLU A 79 -9.56 -9.17 -4.25
CA GLU A 79 -9.91 -10.58 -4.01
C GLU A 79 -11.42 -10.78 -3.82
N ALA A 80 -12.07 -9.94 -3.01
CA ALA A 80 -13.52 -10.02 -2.76
C ALA A 80 -14.33 -9.87 -4.05
N ILE A 81 -13.97 -8.93 -4.93
CA ILE A 81 -14.61 -8.74 -6.23
C ILE A 81 -14.38 -9.95 -7.14
N ALA A 82 -13.14 -10.41 -7.26
CA ALA A 82 -12.80 -11.52 -8.14
C ALA A 82 -13.46 -12.84 -7.70
N LYS A 83 -13.65 -13.05 -6.40
CA LYS A 83 -14.30 -14.25 -5.84
C LYS A 83 -15.82 -14.15 -5.79
N SER A 84 -16.41 -12.97 -5.96
CA SER A 84 -17.85 -12.78 -5.87
C SER A 84 -18.59 -13.60 -6.93
N HIS A 85 -18.03 -13.65 -8.14
CA HIS A 85 -18.57 -14.43 -9.26
C HIS A 85 -17.44 -15.04 -10.08
N PRO A 86 -17.49 -16.34 -10.42
CA PRO A 86 -16.43 -17.02 -11.16
C PRO A 86 -16.27 -16.51 -12.59
N THR A 87 -17.26 -15.80 -13.10
CA THR A 87 -17.27 -15.22 -14.45
C THR A 87 -16.66 -13.82 -14.52
N ILE A 88 -16.25 -13.22 -13.37
CA ILE A 88 -15.61 -11.91 -13.35
C ILE A 88 -14.14 -12.04 -13.72
N THR A 89 -13.74 -11.29 -14.75
CA THR A 89 -12.34 -11.04 -15.13
C THR A 89 -11.95 -9.65 -14.64
N LEU A 90 -10.99 -9.57 -13.72
CA LEU A 90 -10.58 -8.30 -13.10
C LEU A 90 -9.23 -7.82 -13.63
N ASP A 91 -9.25 -6.70 -14.33
CA ASP A 91 -8.04 -5.95 -14.73
C ASP A 91 -7.82 -4.78 -13.75
N VAL A 92 -6.55 -4.46 -13.46
CA VAL A 92 -6.20 -3.35 -12.60
C VAL A 92 -5.38 -2.31 -13.36
N LEU A 93 -5.80 -1.04 -13.30
CA LEU A 93 -4.96 0.08 -13.73
C LEU A 93 -4.09 0.51 -12.57
N ALA A 94 -2.79 0.33 -12.72
CA ALA A 94 -1.75 0.56 -11.72
C ALA A 94 -0.76 1.64 -12.17
N SER A 95 -0.02 2.22 -11.23
CA SER A 95 1.16 3.03 -11.53
C SER A 95 2.44 2.16 -11.60
N PRO A 96 3.53 2.65 -12.21
CA PRO A 96 4.80 1.92 -12.20
C PRO A 96 5.31 1.61 -10.78
N ALA A 97 4.96 2.45 -9.81
CA ALA A 97 5.39 2.28 -8.43
C ALA A 97 4.61 1.21 -7.66
N ASN A 98 3.32 1.03 -7.95
CA ASN A 98 2.45 0.13 -7.19
C ASN A 98 2.07 -1.16 -7.93
N ALA A 99 2.32 -1.26 -9.24
CA ALA A 99 2.09 -2.48 -10.01
C ALA A 99 2.80 -3.72 -9.44
N PRO A 100 4.05 -3.64 -8.92
CA PRO A 100 4.73 -4.79 -8.34
C PRO A 100 4.01 -5.42 -7.14
N VAL A 101 3.11 -4.70 -6.46
CA VAL A 101 2.27 -5.27 -5.38
C VAL A 101 1.40 -6.41 -5.89
N LEU A 102 0.99 -6.37 -7.16
CA LEU A 102 0.06 -7.31 -7.76
C LEU A 102 0.73 -8.50 -8.45
N GLU A 103 2.07 -8.54 -8.50
CA GLU A 103 2.78 -9.68 -9.07
C GLU A 103 2.43 -10.97 -8.34
N GLY A 104 2.09 -12.01 -9.09
CA GLY A 104 1.67 -13.30 -8.56
C GLY A 104 0.26 -13.32 -7.93
N ASN A 105 -0.51 -12.22 -8.01
CA ASN A 105 -1.87 -12.19 -7.47
C ASN A 105 -2.83 -13.00 -8.36
N PRO A 106 -3.41 -14.13 -7.88
CA PRO A 106 -4.25 -15.01 -8.70
C PRO A 106 -5.62 -14.40 -9.03
N HIS A 107 -5.99 -13.30 -8.38
CA HIS A 107 -7.27 -12.63 -8.53
C HIS A 107 -7.25 -11.48 -9.55
N VAL A 108 -6.08 -11.21 -10.15
CA VAL A 108 -5.90 -10.17 -11.17
C VAL A 108 -5.57 -10.82 -12.50
N SER A 109 -6.40 -10.60 -13.50
CA SER A 109 -6.19 -11.16 -14.83
C SER A 109 -5.14 -10.41 -15.62
N SER A 110 -5.09 -9.08 -15.47
CA SER A 110 -4.12 -8.23 -16.16
C SER A 110 -3.86 -6.95 -15.37
N VAL A 111 -2.59 -6.54 -15.33
CA VAL A 111 -2.17 -5.26 -14.76
C VAL A 111 -1.78 -4.32 -15.89
N ARG A 112 -2.52 -3.20 -16.00
CA ARG A 112 -2.20 -2.13 -16.95
C ARG A 112 -1.39 -1.07 -16.24
N VAL A 113 -0.13 -0.90 -16.63
CA VAL A 113 0.77 0.08 -16.00
C VAL A 113 0.67 1.41 -16.74
N TRP A 114 0.32 2.44 -15.99
CA TRP A 114 0.21 3.79 -16.53
C TRP A 114 0.96 4.81 -15.69
N ASP A 115 1.88 5.51 -16.30
CA ASP A 115 2.60 6.63 -15.69
C ASP A 115 1.90 7.96 -16.03
N LYS A 116 1.13 8.47 -15.08
CA LYS A 116 0.43 9.75 -15.24
C LYS A 116 1.37 10.96 -15.43
N ALA A 117 2.66 10.82 -15.16
CA ALA A 117 3.65 11.85 -15.42
C ALA A 117 4.12 11.89 -16.90
N ARG A 118 3.66 10.95 -17.73
CA ARG A 118 4.00 10.85 -19.16
C ARG A 118 2.80 11.19 -20.04
N PRO A 119 2.62 12.45 -20.48
CA PRO A 119 1.50 12.86 -21.33
C PRO A 119 1.36 12.05 -22.62
N SER A 120 2.47 11.58 -23.19
CA SER A 120 2.48 10.74 -24.39
C SER A 120 1.71 9.43 -24.24
N GLN A 121 1.54 8.92 -23.02
CA GLN A 121 0.79 7.69 -22.75
C GLN A 121 -0.73 7.90 -22.67
N TYR A 122 -1.22 9.13 -22.54
CA TYR A 122 -2.65 9.38 -22.34
C TYR A 122 -3.51 8.93 -23.53
N ALA A 123 -3.10 9.28 -24.76
CA ALA A 123 -3.86 8.89 -25.95
C ALA A 123 -3.82 7.37 -26.19
N HIS A 124 -2.72 6.72 -25.83
CA HIS A 124 -2.58 5.27 -25.90
C HIS A 124 -3.51 4.59 -24.91
N LEU A 125 -3.42 4.95 -23.61
CA LEU A 125 -4.30 4.43 -22.55
C LEU A 125 -5.78 4.63 -22.91
N TRP A 126 -6.14 5.81 -23.40
CA TRP A 126 -7.51 6.10 -23.79
C TRP A 126 -8.04 5.15 -24.86
N ARG A 127 -7.21 4.86 -25.89
CA ARG A 127 -7.57 3.91 -26.96
C ARG A 127 -7.65 2.48 -26.42
N GLU A 128 -6.74 2.09 -25.55
CA GLU A 128 -6.73 0.76 -24.93
C GLU A 128 -7.99 0.53 -24.07
N LEU A 129 -8.35 1.49 -23.20
CA LEU A 129 -9.54 1.39 -22.37
C LEU A 129 -10.81 1.22 -23.20
N ARG A 130 -10.91 1.94 -24.32
CA ARG A 130 -12.06 1.80 -25.25
C ARG A 130 -12.10 0.46 -25.95
N ARG A 131 -10.93 -0.06 -26.37
CA ARG A 131 -10.85 -1.36 -27.07
C ARG A 131 -11.11 -2.54 -26.13
N ALA A 132 -10.79 -2.39 -24.87
CA ALA A 132 -10.94 -3.44 -23.87
C ALA A 132 -12.41 -3.79 -23.57
N ARG A 133 -13.36 -2.89 -23.89
CA ARG A 133 -14.81 -3.09 -23.71
C ARG A 133 -15.17 -3.58 -22.31
N TYR A 134 -14.71 -2.86 -21.29
CA TYR A 134 -15.07 -3.16 -19.91
C TYR A 134 -16.59 -3.03 -19.69
N ASP A 135 -17.17 -4.00 -18.98
CA ASP A 135 -18.57 -3.95 -18.54
C ASP A 135 -18.72 -3.02 -17.35
N ALA A 136 -17.73 -3.05 -16.45
CA ALA A 136 -17.72 -2.20 -15.27
C ALA A 136 -16.33 -1.56 -15.03
N VAL A 137 -16.35 -0.40 -14.38
CA VAL A 137 -15.17 0.28 -13.85
C VAL A 137 -15.43 0.69 -12.40
N VAL A 138 -14.46 0.40 -11.53
CA VAL A 138 -14.55 0.67 -10.09
C VAL A 138 -13.62 1.82 -9.72
N ASP A 139 -14.20 2.90 -9.16
CA ASP A 139 -13.44 4.02 -8.59
C ASP A 139 -13.05 3.71 -7.13
N CYS A 140 -11.79 3.38 -6.92
CA CYS A 140 -11.23 3.11 -5.59
C CYS A 140 -10.48 4.30 -4.99
N MET A 141 -10.52 5.47 -5.61
CA MET A 141 -9.96 6.72 -5.10
C MET A 141 -10.92 7.38 -4.10
N ILE A 142 -11.28 6.63 -3.06
CA ILE A 142 -12.42 6.91 -2.19
C ILE A 142 -12.29 8.15 -1.30
N LEU A 143 -11.08 8.68 -1.03
CA LEU A 143 -10.90 9.82 -0.12
C LEU A 143 -11.19 11.15 -0.78
N ALA A 144 -10.88 11.31 -2.07
CA ALA A 144 -11.11 12.54 -2.79
C ALA A 144 -11.42 12.26 -4.27
N PRO A 145 -12.53 12.76 -4.81
CA PRO A 145 -12.82 12.69 -6.23
C PRO A 145 -11.69 13.29 -7.05
N SER A 146 -11.27 12.57 -8.09
CA SER A 146 -10.18 12.95 -8.98
C SER A 146 -10.71 13.18 -10.39
N THR A 147 -10.36 14.32 -10.99
CA THR A 147 -10.66 14.59 -12.40
C THR A 147 -10.10 13.50 -13.30
N THR A 148 -8.88 13.04 -13.02
CA THR A 148 -8.24 11.98 -13.80
C THR A 148 -9.04 10.68 -13.72
N THR A 149 -9.45 10.26 -12.52
CA THR A 149 -10.27 9.05 -12.33
C THR A 149 -11.59 9.17 -13.08
N LEU A 150 -12.27 10.32 -12.95
CA LEU A 150 -13.52 10.60 -13.67
C LEU A 150 -13.33 10.46 -15.18
N LEU A 151 -12.30 11.07 -15.76
CA LEU A 151 -12.00 10.98 -17.18
C LEU A 151 -11.68 9.55 -17.63
N LEU A 152 -10.94 8.77 -16.83
CA LEU A 152 -10.65 7.37 -17.12
C LEU A 152 -11.92 6.50 -17.09
N MET A 153 -12.82 6.74 -16.13
CA MET A 153 -14.13 6.07 -16.08
C MET A 153 -14.95 6.36 -17.32
N LEU A 154 -15.00 7.61 -17.76
CA LEU A 154 -15.73 8.00 -18.98
C LEU A 154 -15.03 7.44 -20.24
N ALA A 155 -13.69 7.42 -20.26
CA ALA A 155 -12.90 6.88 -21.37
C ALA A 155 -13.12 5.38 -21.57
N SER A 156 -13.29 4.62 -20.50
CA SER A 156 -13.55 3.17 -20.56
C SER A 156 -14.83 2.82 -21.29
N ARG A 157 -15.80 3.77 -21.35
CA ARG A 157 -17.16 3.53 -21.87
C ARG A 157 -17.89 2.37 -21.18
N ALA A 158 -17.43 1.97 -19.99
CA ALA A 158 -18.05 0.93 -19.21
C ALA A 158 -19.53 1.32 -18.91
N ARG A 159 -20.42 0.33 -19.08
CA ARG A 159 -21.85 0.50 -18.79
C ARG A 159 -22.05 0.79 -17.30
N HIS A 160 -21.31 0.06 -16.44
CA HIS A 160 -21.40 0.21 -15.00
C HIS A 160 -20.19 0.97 -14.47
N ARG A 161 -20.44 2.16 -13.92
CA ARG A 161 -19.43 2.99 -13.24
C ARG A 161 -19.75 3.00 -11.77
N ILE A 162 -18.92 2.30 -10.99
CA ILE A 162 -19.13 1.97 -9.58
C ILE A 162 -18.24 2.86 -8.73
N GLY A 163 -18.79 3.42 -7.68
CA GLY A 163 -18.04 4.22 -6.71
C GLY A 163 -18.88 4.57 -5.48
N ILE A 164 -18.25 5.18 -4.49
CA ILE A 164 -18.93 5.63 -3.27
C ILE A 164 -19.76 6.89 -3.58
N GLY A 165 -21.04 6.83 -3.27
CA GLY A 165 -22.00 7.90 -3.48
C GLY A 165 -21.86 9.05 -2.46
N GLY A 166 -22.68 10.12 -2.68
CA GLY A 166 -22.66 11.31 -1.82
C GLY A 166 -21.52 12.28 -2.12
N ARG A 167 -20.91 12.20 -3.30
CA ARG A 167 -19.74 13.00 -3.70
C ARG A 167 -19.99 13.86 -4.92
N ILE A 168 -19.10 14.82 -5.18
CA ILE A 168 -19.24 15.78 -6.29
C ILE A 168 -19.20 15.14 -7.68
N ASN A 169 -18.78 13.89 -7.81
CA ASN A 169 -18.73 13.10 -9.05
C ASN A 169 -19.88 12.09 -9.21
N ASP A 170 -20.89 12.14 -8.34
CA ASP A 170 -22.04 11.21 -8.34
C ASP A 170 -22.77 11.13 -9.68
N TYR A 171 -22.86 12.24 -10.40
CA TYR A 171 -23.53 12.29 -11.70
C TYR A 171 -22.92 11.33 -12.74
N ALA A 172 -21.66 10.96 -12.57
CA ALA A 172 -20.97 10.04 -13.47
C ALA A 172 -21.12 8.55 -13.07
N LEU A 173 -21.57 8.27 -11.85
CA LEU A 173 -21.74 6.91 -11.34
C LEU A 173 -23.10 6.33 -11.75
N THR A 174 -23.10 5.12 -12.31
CA THR A 174 -24.34 4.35 -12.57
C THR A 174 -24.72 3.52 -11.36
N LEU A 175 -23.75 3.04 -10.58
CA LEU A 175 -23.95 2.34 -9.31
C LEU A 175 -23.25 3.08 -8.18
N ARG A 176 -24.05 3.63 -7.27
CA ARG A 176 -23.58 4.42 -6.13
C ARG A 176 -23.67 3.58 -4.88
N VAL A 177 -22.52 3.23 -4.32
CA VAL A 177 -22.46 2.48 -3.06
C VAL A 177 -22.57 3.49 -1.91
N PRO A 178 -23.45 3.28 -0.92
CA PRO A 178 -23.50 4.12 0.25
C PRO A 178 -22.15 4.12 1.00
N PRO A 179 -21.70 5.28 1.51
CA PRO A 179 -20.49 5.30 2.35
C PRO A 179 -20.73 4.53 3.66
N ALA A 180 -19.66 4.05 4.28
CA ALA A 180 -19.70 3.43 5.61
C ALA A 180 -19.41 4.50 6.69
N PRO A 181 -20.42 5.10 7.32
CA PRO A 181 -20.22 6.21 8.26
C PRO A 181 -19.53 5.78 9.56
N SER A 182 -19.65 4.50 9.95
CA SER A 182 -19.01 3.92 11.12
C SER A 182 -17.59 3.40 10.86
N ALA A 183 -17.14 3.36 9.59
CA ALA A 183 -15.79 2.93 9.26
C ALA A 183 -14.76 3.93 9.80
N THR A 184 -13.70 3.41 10.37
CA THR A 184 -12.59 4.22 10.88
C THR A 184 -11.32 4.03 10.05
N HIS A 185 -11.07 2.81 9.59
CA HIS A 185 -9.90 2.49 8.76
C HIS A 185 -10.23 2.61 7.26
N HIS A 186 -9.23 2.95 6.44
CA HIS A 186 -9.40 3.11 4.99
C HIS A 186 -9.89 1.83 4.30
N ILE A 187 -9.46 0.66 4.78
CA ILE A 187 -9.91 -0.65 4.29
C ILE A 187 -11.42 -0.75 4.45
N ASP A 188 -11.96 -0.46 5.65
CA ASP A 188 -13.39 -0.56 5.94
C ASP A 188 -14.20 0.43 5.11
N HIS A 189 -13.66 1.64 4.89
CA HIS A 189 -14.27 2.62 3.97
C HIS A 189 -14.33 2.13 2.52
N SER A 190 -13.38 1.31 2.07
CA SER A 190 -13.36 0.75 0.71
C SER A 190 -14.15 -0.55 0.60
N ALA A 191 -14.25 -1.32 1.68
CA ALA A 191 -14.91 -2.62 1.74
C ALA A 191 -16.37 -2.57 1.26
N VAL A 192 -17.06 -1.46 1.53
CA VAL A 192 -18.46 -1.30 1.09
C VAL A 192 -18.63 -1.39 -0.43
N LEU A 193 -17.58 -1.14 -1.22
CA LEU A 193 -17.65 -1.29 -2.68
C LEU A 193 -17.92 -2.74 -3.11
N ALA A 194 -17.64 -3.72 -2.26
CA ALA A 194 -17.93 -5.13 -2.50
C ALA A 194 -19.45 -5.39 -2.60
N THR A 195 -20.28 -4.57 -1.95
CA THR A 195 -21.75 -4.70 -2.03
C THR A 195 -22.27 -4.51 -3.45
N ALA A 196 -21.56 -3.74 -4.29
CA ALA A 196 -21.89 -3.60 -5.71
C ALA A 196 -21.78 -4.93 -6.49
N PHE A 197 -21.12 -5.92 -5.91
CA PHE A 197 -20.90 -7.26 -6.46
C PHE A 197 -21.68 -8.33 -5.69
N GLY A 198 -22.64 -7.93 -4.85
CA GLY A 198 -23.41 -8.85 -4.03
C GLY A 198 -22.67 -9.44 -2.83
N VAL A 199 -21.46 -8.96 -2.53
CA VAL A 199 -20.66 -9.44 -1.38
C VAL A 199 -21.07 -8.70 -0.12
N ASN A 200 -21.32 -9.45 0.96
CA ASN A 200 -21.54 -8.89 2.30
C ASN A 200 -20.19 -8.56 2.95
N PRO A 201 -19.89 -7.27 3.21
CA PRO A 201 -18.61 -6.89 3.82
C PRO A 201 -18.36 -7.50 5.20
N GLY A 202 -19.40 -7.86 5.94
CA GLY A 202 -19.28 -8.48 7.27
C GLY A 202 -18.77 -9.92 7.26
N GLU A 203 -18.74 -10.58 6.10
CA GLU A 203 -18.36 -11.99 5.96
C GLU A 203 -16.92 -12.18 5.41
N ILE A 204 -16.20 -11.09 5.17
CA ILE A 204 -14.90 -11.10 4.52
C ILE A 204 -13.78 -10.75 5.51
N ASP A 205 -12.68 -11.50 5.48
CA ASP A 205 -11.41 -11.08 6.07
C ASP A 205 -10.78 -9.99 5.18
N TRP A 206 -10.86 -8.75 5.64
CA TRP A 206 -10.35 -7.58 4.91
C TRP A 206 -8.85 -7.35 5.07
N ARG A 207 -8.11 -8.26 5.71
CA ARG A 207 -6.66 -8.15 5.77
C ARG A 207 -6.08 -8.20 4.35
N PRO A 208 -5.22 -7.24 3.97
CA PRO A 208 -4.56 -7.24 2.67
C PRO A 208 -3.76 -8.51 2.42
N LYS A 209 -3.54 -8.86 1.15
CA LYS A 209 -2.76 -10.03 0.76
C LYS A 209 -1.77 -9.69 -0.34
N ILE A 210 -0.53 -10.14 -0.18
CA ILE A 210 0.53 -10.02 -1.18
C ILE A 210 1.08 -11.41 -1.43
N TYR A 211 1.30 -11.74 -2.68
CA TYR A 211 1.79 -13.05 -3.11
C TYR A 211 3.26 -12.92 -3.48
N LEU A 212 4.11 -13.73 -2.89
CA LEU A 212 5.54 -13.78 -3.14
C LEU A 212 5.90 -15.14 -3.73
N SER A 213 6.85 -15.16 -4.66
CA SER A 213 7.43 -16.37 -5.20
C SER A 213 8.44 -16.98 -4.21
N GLU A 214 8.69 -18.27 -4.33
CA GLU A 214 9.74 -18.96 -3.57
C GLU A 214 11.11 -18.32 -3.77
N ARG A 215 11.41 -17.83 -4.98
CA ARG A 215 12.65 -17.14 -5.29
C ARG A 215 12.80 -15.84 -4.49
N GLU A 216 11.74 -15.06 -4.33
CA GLU A 216 11.76 -13.82 -3.53
C GLU A 216 11.93 -14.12 -2.04
N LEU A 217 11.27 -15.15 -1.55
CA LEU A 217 11.43 -15.61 -0.17
C LEU A 217 12.86 -16.12 0.09
N ALA A 218 13.42 -16.94 -0.81
CA ALA A 218 14.80 -17.40 -0.73
C ALA A 218 15.80 -16.23 -0.76
N HIS A 219 15.54 -15.20 -1.59
CA HIS A 219 16.37 -13.99 -1.61
C HIS A 219 16.33 -13.25 -0.27
N ALA A 220 15.16 -13.15 0.36
CA ALA A 220 15.04 -12.55 1.69
C ALA A 220 15.80 -13.35 2.76
N GLU A 221 15.74 -14.68 2.70
CA GLU A 221 16.53 -15.55 3.61
C GLU A 221 18.03 -15.29 3.51
N HIS A 222 18.57 -15.14 2.29
CA HIS A 222 19.97 -14.72 2.10
C HIS A 222 20.25 -13.33 2.69
N GLY A 223 19.30 -12.40 2.57
CA GLY A 223 19.38 -11.08 3.22
C GLY A 223 19.52 -11.19 4.74
N TRP A 224 18.77 -12.11 5.36
CA TRP A 224 18.85 -12.37 6.80
C TRP A 224 20.13 -13.10 7.22
N ALA A 225 20.62 -14.08 6.46
CA ALA A 225 21.84 -14.81 6.73
C ALA A 225 23.10 -13.93 6.62
N GLY A 226 23.13 -12.96 5.73
CA GLY A 226 24.30 -12.12 5.43
C GLY A 226 25.43 -12.93 4.80
N THR A 227 26.67 -12.72 5.26
CA THR A 227 27.86 -13.44 4.77
C THR A 227 28.09 -14.80 5.43
N LYS A 228 27.31 -15.15 6.45
CA LYS A 228 27.35 -16.46 7.09
C LYS A 228 26.55 -17.46 6.27
N THR A 229 27.19 -18.55 5.91
CA THR A 229 26.63 -19.64 5.09
C THR A 229 25.60 -20.51 5.85
N ASP A 230 25.41 -20.29 7.16
CA ASP A 230 24.44 -21.04 7.95
C ASP A 230 23.04 -20.49 7.73
N VAL A 231 22.33 -21.10 6.81
CA VAL A 231 20.90 -20.84 6.51
C VAL A 231 19.99 -21.27 7.69
N THR A 232 20.53 -21.93 8.70
CA THR A 232 19.82 -22.42 9.90
C THR A 232 19.76 -21.40 11.05
N ASP A 233 20.00 -20.12 10.77
CA ASP A 233 19.94 -19.07 11.79
C ASP A 233 18.48 -18.83 12.24
N CYS A 234 18.01 -19.62 13.19
CA CYS A 234 16.68 -19.56 13.81
C CYS A 234 16.49 -18.37 14.77
N ARG A 235 17.37 -17.34 14.69
CA ARG A 235 17.22 -16.15 15.51
C ARG A 235 15.97 -15.36 15.11
N ARG A 236 15.33 -14.77 16.11
CA ARG A 236 14.24 -13.82 15.88
C ARG A 236 14.70 -12.65 15.00
N ARG A 237 13.83 -12.12 14.17
CA ARG A 237 14.14 -11.17 13.10
C ARG A 237 13.37 -9.87 13.27
N MET A 238 14.06 -8.77 13.46
CA MET A 238 13.47 -7.44 13.48
C MET A 238 13.87 -6.63 12.24
N LEU A 239 12.88 -6.22 11.47
CA LEU A 239 13.08 -5.37 10.31
C LEU A 239 12.80 -3.90 10.66
N VAL A 240 13.78 -3.02 10.44
CA VAL A 240 13.68 -1.59 10.69
C VAL A 240 13.72 -0.84 9.37
N ASN A 241 12.59 -0.29 8.93
CA ASN A 241 12.53 0.61 7.79
C ASN A 241 12.78 2.05 8.23
N VAL A 242 13.81 2.68 7.68
CA VAL A 242 14.16 4.08 8.03
C VAL A 242 13.63 5.11 7.03
N SER A 243 13.01 4.68 5.94
CA SER A 243 12.47 5.56 4.91
C SER A 243 11.18 6.24 5.34
N ALA A 244 10.96 7.42 4.77
CA ALA A 244 9.75 8.18 4.96
C ALA A 244 9.23 8.74 3.64
N GLY A 245 7.92 8.58 3.38
CA GLY A 245 7.27 9.09 2.18
C GLY A 245 7.14 10.62 2.13
N ARG A 246 7.40 11.32 3.23
CA ARG A 246 7.38 12.79 3.36
C ARG A 246 8.35 13.26 4.43
N PRO A 247 8.91 14.47 4.32
CA PRO A 247 9.85 15.00 5.34
C PRO A 247 9.29 15.00 6.77
N MET A 248 7.99 15.27 6.94
CA MET A 248 7.32 15.30 8.25
C MET A 248 7.21 13.91 8.89
N ARG A 249 7.27 12.83 8.10
CA ARG A 249 7.26 11.44 8.55
C ARG A 249 8.66 10.89 8.80
N ARG A 250 9.69 11.73 8.70
CA ARG A 250 11.06 11.33 8.93
C ARG A 250 11.38 11.35 10.42
N TRP A 251 11.58 10.18 10.98
CA TRP A 251 12.07 10.04 12.34
C TRP A 251 13.59 10.29 12.37
N PRO A 252 14.14 10.97 13.40
CA PRO A 252 15.54 11.31 13.47
C PRO A 252 16.47 10.09 13.50
N ASP A 253 17.58 10.14 12.76
CA ASP A 253 18.57 9.06 12.62
C ASP A 253 19.07 8.57 13.97
N ARG A 254 19.41 9.51 14.88
CA ARG A 254 19.88 9.22 16.23
C ARG A 254 18.90 8.35 17.04
N ARG A 255 17.60 8.52 16.82
CA ARG A 255 16.57 7.76 17.54
C ARG A 255 16.43 6.34 17.00
N PHE A 256 16.58 6.13 15.69
CA PHE A 256 16.73 4.78 15.14
C PHE A 256 17.94 4.06 15.72
N VAL A 257 19.07 4.76 15.82
CA VAL A 257 20.30 4.20 16.44
C VAL A 257 20.08 3.83 17.91
N GLN A 258 19.42 4.71 18.68
CA GLN A 258 19.08 4.42 20.09
C GLN A 258 18.17 3.20 20.22
N LEU A 259 17.11 3.10 19.41
CA LEU A 259 16.22 1.95 19.37
C LEU A 259 16.97 0.65 19.04
N ILE A 260 17.78 0.66 17.99
CA ILE A 260 18.55 -0.52 17.56
C ILE A 260 19.53 -0.98 18.66
N ARG A 261 20.22 -0.05 19.28
CA ARG A 261 21.14 -0.36 20.40
C ARG A 261 20.41 -0.95 21.59
N HIS A 262 19.22 -0.39 21.94
CA HIS A 262 18.38 -0.92 23.01
C HIS A 262 17.98 -2.37 22.71
N VAL A 263 17.44 -2.66 21.54
CA VAL A 263 17.01 -4.02 21.16
C VAL A 263 18.17 -5.00 21.18
N ARG A 264 19.35 -4.62 20.68
CA ARG A 264 20.55 -5.47 20.72
C ARG A 264 21.05 -5.77 22.13
N SER A 265 20.81 -4.86 23.08
CA SER A 265 21.13 -5.07 24.49
C SER A 265 20.09 -5.93 25.20
N ALA A 266 18.79 -5.66 24.96
CA ALA A 266 17.68 -6.34 25.62
C ALA A 266 17.39 -7.74 25.05
N ALA A 267 17.63 -7.94 23.73
CA ALA A 267 17.44 -9.20 23.02
C ALA A 267 18.67 -9.51 22.14
N PRO A 268 19.78 -10.01 22.72
CA PRO A 268 21.03 -10.28 21.98
C PRO A 268 20.88 -11.33 20.86
N ASP A 269 19.87 -12.18 20.96
CA ASP A 269 19.49 -13.18 19.95
C ASP A 269 18.71 -12.59 18.76
N MET A 270 18.30 -11.32 18.85
CA MET A 270 17.55 -10.65 17.77
C MET A 270 18.46 -10.28 16.61
N ASN A 271 18.15 -10.79 15.42
CA ASN A 271 18.79 -10.37 14.17
C ASN A 271 18.10 -9.09 13.67
N VAL A 272 18.76 -7.95 13.81
CA VAL A 272 18.22 -6.64 13.39
C VAL A 272 18.72 -6.28 12.01
N LEU A 273 17.79 -6.04 11.08
CA LEU A 273 18.07 -5.66 9.71
C LEU A 273 17.45 -4.30 9.38
N VAL A 274 18.25 -3.38 8.86
CA VAL A 274 17.80 -2.04 8.44
C VAL A 274 17.57 -2.05 6.94
N ILE A 275 16.44 -1.51 6.50
CA ILE A 275 16.11 -1.28 5.08
C ILE A 275 15.72 0.16 4.80
N SER A 276 15.77 0.53 3.54
CA SER A 276 15.33 1.84 3.07
C SER A 276 14.90 1.81 1.61
N ALA A 277 14.19 2.85 1.17
CA ALA A 277 14.07 3.13 -0.26
C ALA A 277 15.47 3.36 -0.88
N PRO A 278 15.70 3.02 -2.16
CA PRO A 278 17.03 3.09 -2.78
C PRO A 278 17.72 4.45 -2.65
N LEU A 279 16.96 5.55 -2.69
CA LEU A 279 17.51 6.91 -2.56
C LEU A 279 17.99 7.27 -1.15
N GLU A 280 17.62 6.49 -0.14
CA GLU A 280 18.02 6.70 1.26
C GLU A 280 19.04 5.66 1.75
N SER A 281 19.58 4.83 0.85
CA SER A 281 20.52 3.74 1.17
C SER A 281 21.73 4.21 2.00
N GLY A 282 22.38 5.31 1.59
CA GLY A 282 23.52 5.84 2.33
C GLY A 282 23.19 6.31 3.75
N ARG A 283 21.96 6.78 3.99
CA ARG A 283 21.44 7.09 5.33
C ARG A 283 21.22 5.81 6.14
N ALA A 284 20.60 4.81 5.54
CA ALA A 284 20.30 3.54 6.18
C ALA A 284 21.56 2.77 6.57
N VAL A 285 22.58 2.78 5.72
CA VAL A 285 23.89 2.18 6.02
C VAL A 285 24.51 2.82 7.28
N ARG A 286 24.49 4.15 7.40
CA ARG A 286 25.02 4.83 8.60
C ARG A 286 24.23 4.47 9.86
N ILE A 287 22.88 4.52 9.79
CA ILE A 287 22.03 4.14 10.93
C ILE A 287 22.29 2.69 11.35
N ALA A 288 22.42 1.76 10.41
CA ALA A 288 22.73 0.37 10.70
C ALA A 288 24.09 0.23 11.39
N ALA A 289 25.13 0.83 10.83
CA ALA A 289 26.48 0.78 11.39
C ALA A 289 26.53 1.38 12.80
N ASP A 290 26.00 2.58 12.99
CA ASP A 290 25.97 3.27 14.28
C ASP A 290 25.14 2.52 15.33
N GLY A 291 24.07 1.82 14.91
CA GLY A 291 23.24 0.99 15.77
C GLY A 291 23.83 -0.39 16.05
N GLY A 292 24.85 -0.82 15.30
CA GLY A 292 25.40 -2.18 15.37
C GLY A 292 24.50 -3.22 14.70
N ALA A 293 23.66 -2.83 13.75
CA ALA A 293 22.82 -3.69 12.94
C ALA A 293 23.40 -3.86 11.52
N ARG A 294 22.76 -4.72 10.71
CA ARG A 294 23.10 -4.86 9.30
C ARG A 294 22.13 -4.06 8.42
N TYR A 295 22.62 -3.61 7.28
CA TYR A 295 21.81 -3.03 6.23
C TYR A 295 21.55 -4.07 5.13
N ALA A 296 20.28 -4.22 4.72
CA ALA A 296 19.93 -4.97 3.53
C ALA A 296 19.54 -4.02 2.40
N SER A 297 20.22 -4.17 1.28
CA SER A 297 19.88 -3.42 0.07
C SER A 297 18.58 -3.95 -0.52
N THR A 298 17.61 -3.08 -0.70
CA THR A 298 16.37 -3.37 -1.41
C THR A 298 16.41 -2.63 -2.74
N THR A 299 16.67 -3.34 -3.82
CA THR A 299 16.81 -2.75 -5.16
C THR A 299 15.47 -2.41 -5.78
N ASN A 300 14.45 -3.12 -5.37
CA ASN A 300 13.06 -2.96 -5.81
C ASN A 300 12.08 -3.14 -4.64
N LEU A 301 10.80 -2.93 -4.90
CA LEU A 301 9.75 -3.08 -3.90
C LEU A 301 9.62 -4.53 -3.41
N ARG A 302 9.75 -5.51 -4.31
CA ARG A 302 9.53 -6.92 -3.99
C ARG A 302 10.56 -7.46 -3.00
N ASP A 303 11.83 -7.00 -3.08
CA ASP A 303 12.86 -7.31 -2.09
C ASP A 303 12.44 -6.86 -0.68
N ALA A 304 11.93 -5.63 -0.57
CA ALA A 304 11.45 -5.11 0.70
C ALA A 304 10.23 -5.89 1.24
N LEU A 305 9.28 -6.24 0.36
CA LEU A 305 8.10 -7.03 0.73
C LEU A 305 8.48 -8.42 1.22
N ALA A 306 9.46 -9.08 0.59
CA ALA A 306 9.94 -10.39 1.01
C ALA A 306 10.63 -10.35 2.38
N LEU A 307 11.42 -9.29 2.67
CA LEU A 307 12.00 -9.08 3.99
C LEU A 307 10.92 -8.83 5.06
N VAL A 308 9.85 -8.10 4.74
CA VAL A 308 8.71 -7.94 5.65
C VAL A 308 8.03 -9.29 5.90
N ALA A 309 7.81 -10.09 4.86
CA ALA A 309 7.15 -11.39 4.98
C ALA A 309 7.91 -12.38 5.87
N THR A 310 9.23 -12.25 5.96
CA THR A 310 10.12 -13.13 6.71
C THR A 310 10.60 -12.55 8.05
N ALA A 311 10.12 -11.35 8.43
CA ALA A 311 10.40 -10.73 9.72
C ALA A 311 9.41 -11.20 10.80
N ASP A 312 9.84 -11.24 12.06
CA ASP A 312 8.97 -11.49 13.23
C ASP A 312 8.39 -10.19 13.77
N ILE A 313 9.15 -9.09 13.70
CA ILE A 313 8.72 -7.75 14.12
C ILE A 313 9.16 -6.74 13.07
N VAL A 314 8.28 -5.80 12.75
CA VAL A 314 8.55 -4.69 11.81
C VAL A 314 8.45 -3.35 12.53
N VAL A 315 9.45 -2.49 12.37
CA VAL A 315 9.41 -1.10 12.84
C VAL A 315 9.51 -0.16 11.65
N THR A 316 8.56 0.75 11.49
CA THR A 316 8.51 1.63 10.32
C THR A 316 7.78 2.93 10.61
N PRO A 317 8.22 4.08 10.06
CA PRO A 317 7.34 5.22 9.91
C PRO A 317 6.10 4.88 9.05
N ASP A 318 5.10 5.76 9.04
CA ASP A 318 3.91 5.64 8.17
C ASP A 318 4.30 5.58 6.68
N THR A 319 4.48 4.36 6.20
CA THR A 319 4.87 4.00 4.84
C THR A 319 4.13 2.74 4.37
N SER A 320 4.33 2.35 3.11
CA SER A 320 3.80 1.09 2.55
C SER A 320 4.28 -0.16 3.29
N ILE A 321 5.40 -0.08 4.02
CA ILE A 321 5.93 -1.21 4.80
C ILE A 321 5.00 -1.58 5.97
N GLY A 322 4.35 -0.60 6.62
CA GLY A 322 3.33 -0.87 7.64
C GLY A 322 2.12 -1.63 7.08
N HIS A 323 1.67 -1.26 5.87
CA HIS A 323 0.59 -2.00 5.19
C HIS A 323 1.04 -3.39 4.72
N ALA A 324 2.32 -3.54 4.33
CA ALA A 324 2.89 -4.85 4.01
C ALA A 324 2.96 -5.75 5.25
N ALA A 325 3.31 -5.20 6.43
CA ALA A 325 3.25 -5.95 7.69
C ALA A 325 1.84 -6.49 7.95
N SER A 326 0.80 -5.68 7.71
CA SER A 326 -0.60 -6.14 7.79
C SER A 326 -0.88 -7.27 6.79
N ALA A 327 -0.41 -7.14 5.54
CA ALA A 327 -0.63 -8.15 4.49
C ALA A 327 -0.01 -9.51 4.83
N PHE A 328 1.15 -9.52 5.49
CA PHE A 328 1.85 -10.74 5.91
C PHE A 328 1.56 -11.15 7.35
N ALA A 329 0.60 -10.53 8.02
CA ALA A 329 0.26 -10.78 9.43
C ALA A 329 1.48 -10.65 10.38
N ARG A 330 2.38 -9.70 10.11
CA ARG A 330 3.56 -9.49 10.93
C ARG A 330 3.32 -8.43 12.01
N PRO A 331 3.67 -8.72 13.26
CA PRO A 331 3.65 -7.72 14.33
C PRO A 331 4.41 -6.46 13.94
N ALA A 332 3.84 -5.28 14.21
CA ALA A 332 4.49 -4.05 13.77
C ALA A 332 4.35 -2.90 14.79
N VAL A 333 5.42 -2.11 14.90
CA VAL A 333 5.41 -0.77 15.50
C VAL A 333 5.47 0.25 14.37
N ILE A 334 4.40 1.01 14.21
CA ILE A 334 4.27 1.99 13.14
C ILE A 334 4.23 3.38 13.74
N LEU A 335 5.10 4.27 13.25
CA LEU A 335 5.26 5.63 13.77
C LEU A 335 4.42 6.61 12.93
N TYR A 336 3.51 7.34 13.58
CA TYR A 336 2.60 8.28 12.94
C TYR A 336 2.79 9.71 13.41
N GLU A 337 2.67 10.67 12.48
CA GLU A 337 2.28 12.02 12.84
C GLU A 337 0.80 12.04 13.25
N ARG A 338 0.44 12.90 14.20
CA ARG A 338 -0.94 13.00 14.73
C ARG A 338 -1.99 13.14 13.61
N GLY A 339 -3.00 12.29 13.65
CA GLY A 339 -4.22 12.37 12.83
C GLY A 339 -4.25 11.42 11.62
N ASN A 340 -3.25 10.55 11.45
CA ASN A 340 -3.24 9.54 10.37
C ASN A 340 -3.39 8.10 10.89
N GLU A 341 -3.14 7.88 12.16
CA GLU A 341 -3.02 6.57 12.80
C GLU A 341 -4.30 5.74 12.74
N VAL A 342 -5.46 6.38 12.83
CA VAL A 342 -6.76 5.70 12.82
C VAL A 342 -7.10 5.23 11.41
N LEU A 343 -6.89 6.10 10.41
CA LEU A 343 -7.28 5.82 9.03
C LEU A 343 -6.32 4.85 8.33
N TRP A 344 -5.03 4.84 8.72
CA TRP A 344 -3.96 4.14 8.04
C TRP A 344 -3.17 3.18 8.93
N GLY A 345 -3.63 2.90 10.15
CA GLY A 345 -2.99 2.03 11.12
C GLY A 345 -2.72 0.61 10.62
N GLY A 346 -2.01 -0.16 11.42
CA GLY A 346 -1.89 -1.61 11.18
C GLY A 346 -3.27 -2.27 11.23
N TYR A 347 -3.58 -3.10 10.25
CA TYR A 347 -4.89 -3.72 10.11
C TYR A 347 -4.82 -5.23 10.37
N GLY A 348 -5.57 -5.69 11.38
CA GLY A 348 -5.70 -7.12 11.69
C GLY A 348 -4.40 -7.80 12.15
N ILE A 349 -3.47 -7.03 12.74
CA ILE A 349 -2.18 -7.55 13.24
C ILE A 349 -1.91 -7.11 14.68
N PRO A 350 -1.17 -7.91 15.45
CA PRO A 350 -0.59 -7.43 16.70
C PRO A 350 0.34 -6.24 16.41
N GLY A 351 0.19 -5.16 17.14
CA GLY A 351 1.04 -4.00 16.88
C GLY A 351 0.73 -2.81 17.77
N ARG A 352 1.54 -1.78 17.60
CA ARG A 352 1.37 -0.49 18.25
C ARG A 352 1.55 0.63 17.25
N ASN A 353 0.55 1.50 17.17
CA ASN A 353 0.68 2.78 16.50
C ASN A 353 1.25 3.77 17.52
N VAL A 354 2.50 4.19 17.35
CA VAL A 354 3.14 5.21 18.18
C VAL A 354 2.97 6.56 17.52
N VAL A 355 2.19 7.42 18.15
CA VAL A 355 1.76 8.69 17.56
C VAL A 355 2.55 9.84 18.18
N SER A 356 3.12 10.69 17.33
CA SER A 356 3.74 11.95 17.77
C SER A 356 2.67 12.93 18.26
N ASP A 357 2.98 13.72 19.27
CA ASP A 357 2.09 14.81 19.72
C ASP A 357 1.94 15.91 18.66
N ASP A 358 2.88 15.99 17.75
CA ASP A 358 2.94 16.97 16.68
C ASP A 358 2.57 16.38 15.31
N LYS A 359 2.44 17.26 14.31
CA LYS A 359 2.28 16.88 12.89
C LYS A 359 3.62 16.51 12.23
N THR A 360 4.57 15.99 13.02
CA THR A 360 5.88 15.54 12.53
C THR A 360 6.47 14.47 13.43
N LEU A 361 7.18 13.52 12.86
CA LEU A 361 7.95 12.53 13.62
C LEU A 361 9.29 13.08 14.14
N ALA A 362 9.67 14.28 13.75
CA ALA A 362 10.93 14.91 14.21
C ALA A 362 10.94 15.11 15.74
N THR A 363 9.79 15.26 16.37
CA THR A 363 9.63 15.46 17.81
C THR A 363 9.34 14.18 18.58
N LEU A 364 8.88 13.08 17.91
CA LEU A 364 8.54 11.82 18.58
C LEU A 364 9.75 11.26 19.33
N PRO A 365 9.75 11.17 20.66
CA PRO A 365 10.86 10.63 21.45
C PRO A 365 11.07 9.12 21.20
N VAL A 366 12.20 8.57 21.64
CA VAL A 366 12.50 7.14 21.43
C VAL A 366 11.81 6.23 22.44
N GLU A 367 11.56 6.72 23.62
CA GLU A 367 11.07 5.93 24.77
C GLU A 367 9.72 5.26 24.49
N PRO A 368 8.68 5.93 23.95
CA PRO A 368 7.41 5.27 23.59
C PRO A 368 7.60 4.20 22.50
N VAL A 369 8.58 4.38 21.59
CA VAL A 369 8.87 3.41 20.54
C VAL A 369 9.55 2.18 21.12
N ILE A 370 10.50 2.38 22.04
CA ILE A 370 11.15 1.30 22.80
C ILE A 370 10.10 0.49 23.56
N ALA A 371 9.25 1.13 24.36
CA ALA A 371 8.21 0.45 25.12
C ALA A 371 7.25 -0.35 24.22
N ALA A 372 6.93 0.17 23.03
CA ALA A 372 6.10 -0.54 22.06
C ALA A 372 6.81 -1.77 21.48
N VAL A 373 8.11 -1.69 21.21
CA VAL A 373 8.91 -2.83 20.73
C VAL A 373 9.07 -3.87 21.82
N ASP A 374 9.40 -3.47 23.06
CA ASP A 374 9.56 -4.39 24.19
C ASP A 374 8.28 -5.20 24.43
N ALA A 375 7.11 -4.56 24.37
CA ALA A 375 5.82 -5.23 24.48
C ALA A 375 5.60 -6.29 23.37
N LEU A 376 6.10 -6.07 22.15
CA LEU A 376 6.03 -7.06 21.08
C LEU A 376 7.05 -8.18 21.25
N LEU A 377 8.22 -7.88 21.81
CA LEU A 377 9.24 -8.87 22.14
C LEU A 377 8.75 -9.88 23.19
N GLU A 378 8.00 -9.42 24.20
CA GLU A 378 7.39 -10.26 25.22
C GLU A 378 6.31 -11.19 24.64
N ILE A 379 5.43 -10.67 23.78
CA ILE A 379 4.38 -11.45 23.09
C ILE A 379 5.03 -12.53 22.19
N SER A 380 6.07 -12.16 21.46
CA SER A 380 6.77 -13.05 20.55
C SER A 380 7.53 -14.17 21.27
N SER A 381 7.95 -13.91 22.51
CA SER A 381 8.62 -14.91 23.35
C SER A 381 7.64 -15.93 23.94
N SER A 382 6.39 -15.50 24.21
CA SER A 382 5.34 -16.33 24.79
C SER A 382 4.61 -17.21 23.74
N ASN A 383 4.68 -16.84 22.46
CA ASN A 383 4.02 -17.56 21.37
C ASN A 383 4.90 -17.46 20.11
N PRO A 384 5.91 -18.34 19.95
CA PRO A 384 6.74 -18.33 18.76
C PRO A 384 5.82 -18.52 17.55
N ILE A 385 5.64 -17.44 16.76
CA ILE A 385 4.96 -17.52 15.46
C ILE A 385 5.74 -18.58 14.69
N ALA A 386 5.06 -19.68 14.32
CA ALA A 386 5.69 -20.83 13.68
C ALA A 386 6.62 -20.34 12.56
N ALA A 387 7.92 -20.53 12.78
CA ALA A 387 8.92 -20.23 11.78
C ALA A 387 8.61 -21.02 10.51
N PRO A 388 8.77 -20.47 9.32
CA PRO A 388 8.78 -21.25 8.11
C PRO A 388 10.12 -21.99 7.99
N CYS A 389 10.34 -22.96 8.90
CA CYS A 389 11.43 -23.95 8.85
C CYS A 389 10.85 -25.28 8.45
N ALA A 390 10.36 -25.42 7.20
CA ALA A 390 10.30 -26.68 6.50
C ALA A 390 10.09 -26.43 5.00
N PRO A 391 10.98 -26.80 4.12
CA PRO A 391 10.67 -26.93 2.70
C PRO A 391 9.82 -28.19 2.53
N GLY A 392 8.56 -28.03 2.08
CA GLY A 392 7.78 -29.13 1.58
C GLY A 392 6.44 -29.38 2.28
N GLN A 393 5.43 -28.60 1.93
CA GLN A 393 4.06 -29.11 1.77
C GLN A 393 3.24 -28.16 0.89
N ASN A 394 2.90 -28.66 -0.30
CA ASN A 394 1.83 -28.30 -1.22
C ASN A 394 1.52 -26.81 -1.53
N MET A 395 2.12 -26.32 -2.59
CA MET A 395 1.47 -25.32 -3.44
C MET A 395 1.35 -25.89 -4.87
N GLN A 396 0.10 -26.02 -5.31
CA GLN A 396 -0.23 -26.38 -6.67
C GLN A 396 0.30 -25.32 -7.65
N SER A 397 1.01 -25.77 -8.66
CA SER A 397 1.54 -24.99 -9.77
C SER A 397 0.41 -24.36 -10.58
N HIS A 398 0.44 -23.03 -10.74
CA HIS A 398 -0.41 -22.28 -11.67
C HIS A 398 0.44 -21.60 -12.77
N PRO A 399 -0.10 -21.49 -13.98
CA PRO A 399 0.64 -21.09 -15.19
C PRO A 399 0.99 -19.60 -15.19
N SER A 400 2.11 -19.30 -15.83
CA SER A 400 2.73 -17.99 -16.01
C SER A 400 1.81 -16.94 -16.65
N LEU A 401 1.65 -15.79 -15.97
CA LEU A 401 1.02 -14.58 -16.50
C LEU A 401 1.91 -13.93 -17.59
N ARG A 402 1.29 -13.58 -18.71
CA ARG A 402 1.95 -12.80 -19.77
C ARG A 402 1.83 -11.31 -19.43
N PHE A 403 2.98 -10.64 -19.35
CA PHE A 403 3.06 -9.18 -19.33
C PHE A 403 2.98 -8.64 -20.78
N GLN A 404 2.09 -7.71 -21.02
CA GLN A 404 2.05 -6.87 -22.20
C GLN A 404 2.16 -5.40 -21.82
#